data_114a14d18f4d9b921f3c2e3d59b2acc0
#
_entry.id   114a14d18f4d9b921f3c2e3d59b2acc0
#
_cell.length_a   1.000
_cell.length_b   1.000
_cell.length_c   1.000
_cell.angle_alpha   90.00
_cell.angle_beta   90.00
_cell.angle_gamma   90.00
#
_symmetry.space_group_name_H-M   'P 1'
#
loop_
_entity.id
_entity.type
_entity.pdbx_description
1 polymer ?
#
loop_
_entity_poly.entity_id
_entity_poly.type
_entity_poly.pdbx_seq_one_letter_code
_entity_poly.pdbx_strand_id
1 'polypeptide(L)'
;MKHDVKDLKLADKGKLRIEWANQNMPVLNLIKKRFAKEKPLKGVRLAACLHVTTETASLMQTLKAGGADVVLCASNPLSTQDDVAASLVKHDKIPTFAIKGEDGKTYYKHIMSVLDIKPQMTMDDGADVVSVLHTKRKDLLAHVIGGTEETTTGVIRLRSMANTGVLQYPIIAVNDAQTKHFFDNRYGTGQSTMDGIIRATNRLIAGSIFVIAGYGWCGRGLAMRAKGMGANVVVTEIDPLKSIEAVMDGYQVMPMADAARIGDIFVTVTGDIKVVRAEHFRVMKDGAIVCNTGHFNVEIDLEALDKMKKKKRLIREFVEEFTLPNGRKINILGEGRLINLAAAEGHPSSVMDMSFANQALSAEFMLRNSATLENDVYSVPQDIDTEIARLKLNAMGVKIDKLTPEQKKYLASWEMGT
;
A
#
# COMPACT_ATOMS: atom_id res chain seq x y z
N MET A 1 20.84 12.17 -16.82
CA MET A 1 20.13 11.16 -16.04
C MET A 1 18.87 10.75 -16.82
N LYS A 2 18.70 9.46 -17.11
CA LYS A 2 17.48 8.97 -17.78
C LYS A 2 16.29 9.06 -16.82
N HIS A 3 15.14 9.46 -17.30
CA HIS A 3 13.87 9.53 -16.56
C HIS A 3 12.71 9.55 -17.56
N ASP A 4 11.51 9.25 -17.09
CA ASP A 4 10.27 9.38 -17.87
C ASP A 4 9.16 9.85 -16.90
N VAL A 5 8.87 11.15 -16.93
CA VAL A 5 7.86 11.81 -16.09
C VAL A 5 7.06 12.77 -16.94
N LYS A 6 5.86 13.08 -16.54
CA LYS A 6 4.89 13.84 -17.33
C LYS A 6 5.38 15.22 -17.77
N ASP A 7 5.85 16.05 -16.83
CA ASP A 7 6.37 17.39 -17.10
C ASP A 7 7.27 17.87 -15.94
N LEU A 8 8.52 18.17 -16.23
CA LEU A 8 9.48 18.69 -15.25
C LEU A 8 9.14 20.09 -14.71
N LYS A 9 8.25 20.84 -15.38
CA LYS A 9 7.76 22.13 -14.89
C LYS A 9 6.93 22.01 -13.61
N LEU A 10 6.39 20.84 -13.32
CA LEU A 10 5.62 20.57 -12.11
C LEU A 10 6.49 20.44 -10.86
N ALA A 11 7.81 20.33 -11.00
CA ALA A 11 8.74 19.94 -9.93
C ALA A 11 8.70 20.88 -8.72
N ASP A 12 8.58 22.18 -8.93
CA ASP A 12 8.61 23.16 -7.84
C ASP A 12 7.35 23.04 -6.94
N LYS A 13 6.20 22.72 -7.54
CA LYS A 13 4.98 22.39 -6.81
C LYS A 13 5.16 21.07 -6.01
N GLY A 14 5.73 20.06 -6.64
CA GLY A 14 6.01 18.77 -5.98
C GLY A 14 6.94 18.92 -4.79
N LYS A 15 7.98 19.77 -4.91
CA LYS A 15 8.90 20.07 -3.81
C LYS A 15 8.17 20.60 -2.56
N LEU A 16 7.29 21.56 -2.72
CA LEU A 16 6.52 22.14 -1.61
C LEU A 16 5.62 21.07 -0.94
N ARG A 17 5.01 20.19 -1.73
CA ARG A 17 4.20 19.10 -1.19
C ARG A 17 5.04 18.07 -0.44
N ILE A 18 6.23 17.72 -0.93
CA ILE A 18 7.17 16.84 -0.23
C ILE A 18 7.63 17.47 1.09
N GLU A 19 7.94 18.77 1.09
CA GLU A 19 8.30 19.51 2.31
C GLU A 19 7.16 19.49 3.35
N TRP A 20 5.91 19.63 2.89
CA TRP A 20 4.72 19.51 3.76
C TRP A 20 4.61 18.11 4.38
N ALA A 21 4.73 17.04 3.58
CA ALA A 21 4.69 15.66 4.06
C ALA A 21 5.79 15.39 5.09
N ASN A 22 7.00 15.87 4.84
CA ASN A 22 8.15 15.70 5.71
C ASN A 22 7.94 16.27 7.13
N GLN A 23 7.10 17.29 7.31
CA GLN A 23 6.78 17.83 8.64
C GLN A 23 6.10 16.79 9.54
N ASN A 24 5.41 15.82 8.94
CA ASN A 24 4.67 14.76 9.64
C ASN A 24 5.39 13.39 9.60
N MET A 25 6.68 13.38 9.22
CA MET A 25 7.50 12.15 9.12
C MET A 25 8.74 12.24 10.03
N PRO A 26 8.58 12.48 11.35
CA PRO A 26 9.71 12.73 12.23
C PRO A 26 10.65 11.52 12.40
N VAL A 27 10.14 10.28 12.39
CA VAL A 27 10.95 9.07 12.55
C VAL A 27 11.84 8.89 11.33
N LEU A 28 11.26 8.98 10.13
CA LEU A 28 12.03 8.88 8.87
C LEU A 28 13.06 10.00 8.76
N ASN A 29 12.74 11.21 9.22
CA ASN A 29 13.67 12.33 9.26
C ASN A 29 14.85 12.09 10.24
N LEU A 30 14.63 11.43 11.37
CA LEU A 30 15.70 11.00 12.27
C LEU A 30 16.62 9.96 11.59
N ILE A 31 16.02 8.97 10.94
CA ILE A 31 16.76 7.96 10.17
C ILE A 31 17.55 8.63 9.03
N LYS A 32 16.94 9.56 8.30
CA LYS A 32 17.61 10.32 7.22
C LYS A 32 18.86 11.07 7.72
N LYS A 33 18.77 11.71 8.90
CA LYS A 33 19.92 12.38 9.53
C LYS A 33 21.03 11.40 9.89
N ARG A 34 20.69 10.23 10.46
CA ARG A 34 21.65 9.17 10.75
C ARG A 34 22.28 8.63 9.47
N PHE A 35 21.48 8.30 8.47
CA PHE A 35 21.92 7.78 7.18
C PHE A 35 22.83 8.76 6.43
N ALA A 36 22.53 10.07 6.50
CA ALA A 36 23.39 11.09 5.90
C ALA A 36 24.79 11.13 6.51
N LYS A 37 24.92 10.82 7.81
CA LYS A 37 26.19 10.77 8.53
C LYS A 37 26.95 9.46 8.31
N GLU A 38 26.24 8.34 8.44
CA GLU A 38 26.83 6.99 8.50
C GLU A 38 27.00 6.35 7.12
N LYS A 39 26.19 6.77 6.14
CA LYS A 39 26.18 6.20 4.77
C LYS A 39 26.05 4.67 4.73
N PRO A 40 25.08 4.06 5.46
CA PRO A 40 24.99 2.61 5.59
C PRO A 40 24.72 1.88 4.27
N LEU A 41 24.18 2.57 3.26
CA LEU A 41 23.85 2.01 1.95
C LEU A 41 24.81 2.47 0.84
N LYS A 42 26.03 2.92 1.21
CA LYS A 42 27.01 3.44 0.25
C LYS A 42 27.32 2.42 -0.86
N GLY A 43 27.06 2.85 -2.11
CA GLY A 43 27.36 2.06 -3.31
C GLY A 43 26.32 0.98 -3.65
N VAL A 44 25.22 0.90 -2.89
CA VAL A 44 24.11 -0.02 -3.19
C VAL A 44 23.26 0.57 -4.32
N ARG A 45 23.09 -0.18 -5.39
CA ARG A 45 22.11 0.14 -6.45
C ARG A 45 20.74 -0.47 -6.08
N LEU A 46 19.74 0.40 -5.88
CA LEU A 46 18.42 0.04 -5.41
C LEU A 46 17.36 0.38 -6.46
N ALA A 47 16.64 -0.64 -6.93
CA ALA A 47 15.48 -0.48 -7.79
C ALA A 47 14.21 -0.49 -6.94
N ALA A 48 13.50 0.64 -6.91
CA ALA A 48 12.24 0.79 -6.20
C ALA A 48 11.04 0.80 -7.17
N CYS A 49 10.00 0.03 -6.82
CA CYS A 49 8.69 0.03 -7.48
C CYS A 49 7.64 0.28 -6.41
N LEU A 50 7.28 1.54 -6.22
CA LEU A 50 6.38 2.00 -5.15
C LEU A 50 5.37 3.01 -5.70
N HIS A 51 4.27 3.23 -4.99
CA HIS A 51 3.40 4.36 -5.31
C HIS A 51 4.18 5.67 -5.23
N VAL A 52 4.12 6.51 -6.26
CA VAL A 52 4.91 7.76 -6.32
C VAL A 52 4.16 8.89 -5.66
N THR A 53 4.26 8.97 -4.34
CA THR A 53 3.63 9.97 -3.47
C THR A 53 4.68 10.85 -2.78
N THR A 54 4.23 11.88 -2.08
CA THR A 54 5.09 12.77 -1.28
C THR A 54 5.88 12.00 -0.21
N GLU A 55 5.29 10.98 0.38
CA GLU A 55 5.89 10.13 1.41
C GLU A 55 6.98 9.23 0.80
N THR A 56 6.70 8.64 -0.36
CA THR A 56 7.68 7.85 -1.12
C THR A 56 8.89 8.69 -1.50
N ALA A 57 8.68 9.96 -1.87
CA ALA A 57 9.79 10.86 -2.13
C ALA A 57 10.68 11.04 -0.89
N SER A 58 10.10 11.15 0.29
CA SER A 58 10.82 11.23 1.57
C SER A 58 11.66 9.98 1.85
N LEU A 59 11.13 8.79 1.53
CA LEU A 59 11.86 7.52 1.61
C LEU A 59 13.03 7.51 0.62
N MET A 60 12.79 7.86 -0.65
CA MET A 60 13.84 7.90 -1.67
C MET A 60 14.97 8.86 -1.30
N GLN A 61 14.63 10.03 -0.76
CA GLN A 61 15.62 10.99 -0.24
C GLN A 61 16.40 10.40 0.93
N THR A 62 15.76 9.59 1.80
CA THR A 62 16.40 8.94 2.95
C THR A 62 17.40 7.88 2.51
N LEU A 63 17.03 7.01 1.57
CA LEU A 63 17.91 5.98 1.01
C LEU A 63 19.10 6.60 0.28
N LYS A 64 18.87 7.63 -0.52
CA LYS A 64 19.92 8.39 -1.18
C LYS A 64 20.84 9.08 -0.17
N ALA A 65 20.30 9.67 0.89
CA ALA A 65 21.10 10.22 1.98
C ALA A 65 21.99 9.15 2.63
N GLY A 66 21.54 7.89 2.69
CA GLY A 66 22.29 6.73 3.13
C GLY A 66 23.40 6.27 2.16
N GLY A 67 23.48 6.86 0.98
CA GLY A 67 24.50 6.57 -0.04
C GLY A 67 24.07 5.56 -1.11
N ALA A 68 22.79 5.19 -1.17
CA ALA A 68 22.28 4.33 -2.23
C ALA A 68 22.11 5.09 -3.56
N ASP A 69 22.39 4.40 -4.67
CA ASP A 69 21.98 4.78 -6.01
C ASP A 69 20.54 4.29 -6.26
N VAL A 70 19.57 5.17 -6.04
CA VAL A 70 18.14 4.83 -6.08
C VAL A 70 17.53 5.20 -7.42
N VAL A 71 16.73 4.29 -7.97
CA VAL A 71 15.86 4.55 -9.14
C VAL A 71 14.45 4.09 -8.79
N LEU A 72 13.44 4.87 -9.21
CA LEU A 72 12.03 4.66 -8.85
C LEU A 72 11.15 4.49 -10.08
N CYS A 73 10.23 3.52 -10.05
CA CYS A 73 9.03 3.48 -10.90
C CYS A 73 7.76 3.34 -10.05
N ALA A 74 6.61 3.59 -10.68
CA ALA A 74 5.32 3.41 -10.02
C ALA A 74 4.97 1.91 -9.88
N SER A 75 4.28 1.54 -8.79
CA SER A 75 3.71 0.20 -8.58
C SER A 75 2.25 0.07 -9.03
N ASN A 76 1.67 1.14 -9.56
CA ASN A 76 0.31 1.14 -10.13
C ASN A 76 0.16 2.31 -11.12
N PRO A 77 -0.47 2.12 -12.28
CA PRO A 77 -0.63 3.16 -13.30
C PRO A 77 -1.37 4.44 -12.83
N LEU A 78 -2.24 4.35 -11.82
CA LEU A 78 -2.99 5.52 -11.31
C LEU A 78 -2.41 6.14 -10.04
N SER A 79 -1.33 5.59 -9.49
CA SER A 79 -0.80 5.99 -8.17
C SER A 79 0.40 6.95 -8.23
N THR A 80 0.62 7.59 -9.36
CA THR A 80 1.68 8.60 -9.50
C THR A 80 1.15 10.01 -9.24
N GLN A 81 1.82 10.76 -8.39
CA GLN A 81 1.70 12.21 -8.29
C GLN A 81 2.75 12.83 -9.21
N ASP A 82 2.33 13.34 -10.37
CA ASP A 82 3.22 13.81 -11.45
C ASP A 82 4.16 14.94 -11.02
N ASP A 83 3.71 15.80 -10.11
CA ASP A 83 4.51 16.88 -9.54
C ASP A 83 5.61 16.35 -8.60
N VAL A 84 5.33 15.30 -7.85
CA VAL A 84 6.31 14.60 -7.00
C VAL A 84 7.35 13.88 -7.85
N ALA A 85 6.91 13.13 -8.87
CA ALA A 85 7.83 12.48 -9.82
C ALA A 85 8.79 13.49 -10.48
N ALA A 86 8.26 14.62 -10.91
CA ALA A 86 9.05 15.71 -11.47
C ALA A 86 10.05 16.31 -10.46
N SER A 87 9.64 16.46 -9.19
CA SER A 87 10.50 16.97 -8.11
C SER A 87 11.68 16.06 -7.83
N LEU A 88 11.43 14.76 -7.70
CA LEU A 88 12.48 13.75 -7.50
C LEU A 88 13.57 13.84 -8.59
N VAL A 89 13.16 13.99 -9.84
CA VAL A 89 14.10 14.15 -10.98
C VAL A 89 14.86 15.48 -10.91
N LYS A 90 14.14 16.61 -10.79
CA LYS A 90 14.71 17.95 -10.93
C LYS A 90 15.53 18.36 -9.72
N HIS A 91 14.99 18.18 -8.51
CA HIS A 91 15.59 18.67 -7.27
C HIS A 91 16.47 17.62 -6.59
N ASP A 92 15.97 16.39 -6.47
CA ASP A 92 16.67 15.34 -5.74
C ASP A 92 17.67 14.56 -6.60
N LYS A 93 17.62 14.71 -7.93
CA LYS A 93 18.45 13.96 -8.88
C LYS A 93 18.28 12.44 -8.70
N ILE A 94 17.06 12.00 -8.51
CA ILE A 94 16.65 10.59 -8.44
C ILE A 94 15.97 10.23 -9.76
N PRO A 95 16.51 9.30 -10.57
CA PRO A 95 15.85 8.82 -11.78
C PRO A 95 14.48 8.26 -11.44
N THR A 96 13.43 8.80 -12.06
CA THR A 96 12.04 8.39 -11.81
C THR A 96 11.37 8.10 -13.15
N PHE A 97 10.65 6.98 -13.21
CA PHE A 97 9.90 6.50 -14.37
C PHE A 97 8.46 6.26 -13.94
N ALA A 98 7.63 7.30 -14.02
CA ALA A 98 6.25 7.24 -13.53
C ALA A 98 5.41 8.40 -14.10
N ILE A 99 4.24 8.05 -14.65
CA ILE A 99 3.27 9.01 -15.19
C ILE A 99 1.87 8.59 -14.77
N LYS A 100 1.08 9.50 -14.16
CA LYS A 100 -0.30 9.18 -13.78
C LYS A 100 -1.16 8.89 -15.01
N GLY A 101 -1.80 7.72 -15.01
CA GLY A 101 -2.65 7.29 -16.11
C GLY A 101 -1.89 6.58 -17.25
N GLU A 102 -0.66 6.15 -17.00
CA GLU A 102 0.10 5.36 -17.98
C GLU A 102 -0.60 4.04 -18.32
N ASP A 103 -0.43 3.57 -19.57
CA ASP A 103 -0.95 2.28 -19.98
C ASP A 103 -0.06 1.11 -19.50
N GLY A 104 -0.56 -0.12 -19.60
CA GLY A 104 0.17 -1.29 -19.15
C GLY A 104 1.49 -1.51 -19.89
N LYS A 105 1.61 -1.08 -21.14
CA LYS A 105 2.86 -1.19 -21.92
C LYS A 105 3.91 -0.23 -21.37
N THR A 106 3.53 1.00 -21.09
CA THR A 106 4.39 2.04 -20.49
C THR A 106 4.79 1.64 -19.07
N TYR A 107 3.85 1.13 -18.27
CA TYR A 107 4.10 0.63 -16.93
C TYR A 107 5.22 -0.43 -16.89
N TYR A 108 5.11 -1.47 -17.72
CA TYR A 108 6.16 -2.51 -17.79
C TYR A 108 7.47 -2.00 -18.41
N LYS A 109 7.43 -1.02 -19.33
CA LYS A 109 8.64 -0.32 -19.81
C LYS A 109 9.34 0.42 -18.66
N HIS A 110 8.60 1.05 -17.77
CA HIS A 110 9.14 1.73 -16.59
C HIS A 110 9.79 0.75 -15.62
N ILE A 111 9.17 -0.40 -15.35
CA ILE A 111 9.80 -1.48 -14.56
C ILE A 111 11.11 -1.95 -15.20
N MET A 112 11.14 -2.16 -16.52
CA MET A 112 12.38 -2.51 -17.21
C MET A 112 13.45 -1.42 -17.07
N SER A 113 13.06 -0.14 -17.10
CA SER A 113 13.99 0.99 -16.99
C SER A 113 14.66 1.08 -15.61
N VAL A 114 13.97 0.75 -14.52
CA VAL A 114 14.60 0.72 -13.19
C VAL A 114 15.54 -0.46 -13.04
N LEU A 115 15.37 -1.55 -13.80
CA LEU A 115 16.27 -2.69 -13.79
C LEU A 115 17.56 -2.45 -14.58
N ASP A 116 17.62 -1.42 -15.42
CA ASP A 116 18.83 -1.09 -16.21
C ASP A 116 20.02 -0.67 -15.34
N ILE A 117 19.81 -0.26 -14.08
CA ILE A 117 20.90 0.02 -13.13
C ILE A 117 21.60 -1.25 -12.64
N LYS A 118 21.11 -2.46 -13.02
CA LYS A 118 21.58 -3.75 -12.48
C LYS A 118 21.53 -3.76 -10.95
N PRO A 119 20.32 -3.74 -10.36
CA PRO A 119 20.16 -3.53 -8.94
C PRO A 119 20.81 -4.64 -8.11
N GLN A 120 21.31 -4.26 -6.94
CA GLN A 120 21.75 -5.17 -5.88
C GLN A 120 20.61 -5.39 -4.86
N MET A 121 19.65 -4.46 -4.80
CA MET A 121 18.52 -4.56 -3.92
C MET A 121 17.24 -4.13 -4.62
N THR A 122 16.13 -4.83 -4.32
CA THR A 122 14.78 -4.43 -4.75
C THR A 122 13.98 -3.88 -3.58
N MET A 123 13.09 -2.92 -3.85
CA MET A 123 12.10 -2.44 -2.90
C MET A 123 10.77 -2.38 -3.67
N ASP A 124 9.85 -3.27 -3.34
CA ASP A 124 8.66 -3.50 -4.15
C ASP A 124 7.37 -3.29 -3.36
N ASP A 125 6.31 -2.97 -4.07
CA ASP A 125 4.96 -2.84 -3.54
C ASP A 125 4.01 -3.56 -4.50
N GLY A 126 3.84 -4.87 -4.27
CA GLY A 126 3.08 -5.79 -5.09
C GLY A 126 3.91 -6.83 -5.86
N ALA A 127 5.22 -6.88 -5.64
CA ALA A 127 6.16 -7.86 -6.21
C ALA A 127 6.27 -7.85 -7.74
N ASP A 128 6.06 -6.70 -8.41
CA ASP A 128 6.12 -6.64 -9.88
C ASP A 128 7.55 -6.56 -10.41
N VAL A 129 8.45 -5.81 -9.76
CA VAL A 129 9.89 -5.82 -10.08
C VAL A 129 10.48 -7.20 -9.83
N VAL A 130 10.15 -7.83 -8.71
CA VAL A 130 10.61 -9.18 -8.38
C VAL A 130 10.13 -10.16 -9.43
N SER A 131 8.85 -10.10 -9.83
CA SER A 131 8.29 -10.97 -10.89
C SER A 131 8.99 -10.79 -12.23
N VAL A 132 9.29 -9.54 -12.62
CA VAL A 132 10.00 -9.24 -13.88
C VAL A 132 11.44 -9.75 -13.83
N LEU A 133 12.13 -9.62 -12.70
CA LEU A 133 13.47 -10.19 -12.50
C LEU A 133 13.46 -11.71 -12.70
N HIS A 134 12.51 -12.42 -12.09
CA HIS A 134 12.43 -13.88 -12.15
C HIS A 134 11.90 -14.42 -13.48
N THR A 135 11.31 -13.59 -14.33
CA THR A 135 10.75 -14.02 -15.61
C THR A 135 11.51 -13.50 -16.83
N LYS A 136 11.73 -12.17 -16.89
CA LYS A 136 12.25 -11.47 -18.07
C LYS A 136 13.70 -11.01 -17.94
N ARG A 137 14.20 -10.82 -16.71
CA ARG A 137 15.54 -10.29 -16.44
C ARG A 137 16.34 -11.21 -15.50
N LYS A 138 16.27 -12.51 -15.76
CA LYS A 138 17.04 -13.53 -15.01
C LYS A 138 18.54 -13.30 -15.05
N ASP A 139 19.03 -12.62 -16.08
CA ASP A 139 20.42 -12.18 -16.24
C ASP A 139 20.91 -11.32 -15.07
N LEU A 140 20.00 -10.64 -14.35
CA LEU A 140 20.32 -9.76 -13.25
C LEU A 140 20.24 -10.42 -11.86
N LEU A 141 19.63 -11.59 -11.72
CA LEU A 141 19.40 -12.25 -10.44
C LEU A 141 20.69 -12.46 -9.63
N ALA A 142 21.78 -12.82 -10.31
CA ALA A 142 23.08 -13.02 -9.63
C ALA A 142 23.67 -11.74 -8.99
N HIS A 143 23.13 -10.57 -9.30
CA HIS A 143 23.56 -9.30 -8.69
C HIS A 143 22.69 -8.90 -7.50
N VAL A 144 21.49 -9.47 -7.34
CA VAL A 144 20.54 -9.10 -6.29
C VAL A 144 20.87 -9.85 -5.01
N ILE A 145 21.14 -9.12 -3.95
CA ILE A 145 21.46 -9.67 -2.61
C ILE A 145 20.23 -9.81 -1.72
N GLY A 146 19.12 -9.16 -2.08
CA GLY A 146 17.86 -9.20 -1.34
C GLY A 146 16.90 -8.09 -1.71
N GLY A 147 15.74 -8.07 -1.06
CA GLY A 147 14.72 -7.07 -1.28
C GLY A 147 13.79 -6.85 -0.09
N THR A 148 12.88 -5.89 -0.24
CA THR A 148 11.80 -5.60 0.71
C THR A 148 10.46 -5.53 -0.02
N GLU A 149 9.37 -5.86 0.67
CA GLU A 149 8.01 -5.82 0.14
C GLU A 149 7.07 -5.06 1.07
N GLU A 150 6.35 -4.08 0.51
CA GLU A 150 5.50 -3.15 1.25
C GLU A 150 4.09 -3.71 1.54
N THR A 151 3.53 -4.55 0.65
CA THR A 151 2.11 -4.84 0.67
C THR A 151 1.76 -6.32 0.84
N THR A 152 0.61 -6.59 1.46
CA THR A 152 0.09 -7.94 1.71
C THR A 152 0.03 -8.79 0.43
N THR A 153 -0.45 -8.22 -0.68
CA THR A 153 -0.57 -8.96 -1.95
C THR A 153 0.79 -9.37 -2.49
N GLY A 154 1.79 -8.49 -2.39
CA GLY A 154 3.17 -8.82 -2.77
C GLY A 154 3.77 -9.90 -1.88
N VAL A 155 3.59 -9.81 -0.56
CA VAL A 155 4.05 -10.84 0.39
C VAL A 155 3.45 -12.22 0.08
N ILE A 156 2.14 -12.29 -0.25
CA ILE A 156 1.49 -13.55 -0.65
C ILE A 156 2.15 -14.13 -1.91
N ARG A 157 2.38 -13.30 -2.92
CA ARG A 157 3.07 -13.72 -4.17
C ARG A 157 4.48 -14.23 -3.89
N LEU A 158 5.24 -13.50 -3.08
CA LEU A 158 6.63 -13.84 -2.76
C LEU A 158 6.74 -15.13 -1.92
N ARG A 159 5.84 -15.32 -0.96
CA ARG A 159 5.75 -16.60 -0.22
C ARG A 159 5.39 -17.77 -1.13
N SER A 160 4.50 -17.57 -2.10
CA SER A 160 4.23 -18.59 -3.12
C SER A 160 5.46 -18.90 -3.95
N MET A 161 6.26 -17.90 -4.34
CA MET A 161 7.51 -18.09 -5.06
C MET A 161 8.56 -18.82 -4.20
N ALA A 162 8.65 -18.52 -2.91
CA ALA A 162 9.54 -19.23 -1.97
C ALA A 162 9.12 -20.67 -1.82
N ASN A 163 7.85 -20.96 -1.52
CA ASN A 163 7.30 -22.30 -1.35
C ASN A 163 7.46 -23.20 -2.60
N THR A 164 7.50 -22.60 -3.78
CA THR A 164 7.73 -23.33 -5.04
C THR A 164 9.19 -23.38 -5.48
N GLY A 165 10.12 -22.84 -4.67
CA GLY A 165 11.55 -22.80 -4.97
C GLY A 165 11.94 -21.87 -6.13
N VAL A 166 11.04 -20.95 -6.53
CA VAL A 166 11.29 -19.99 -7.62
C VAL A 166 12.03 -18.76 -7.15
N LEU A 167 11.82 -18.34 -5.89
CA LEU A 167 12.46 -17.15 -5.31
C LEU A 167 13.99 -17.37 -5.22
N GLN A 168 14.79 -16.42 -5.74
CA GLN A 168 16.24 -16.57 -5.87
C GLN A 168 17.05 -15.65 -4.95
N TYR A 169 16.40 -14.90 -4.06
CA TYR A 169 17.06 -14.05 -3.06
C TYR A 169 16.10 -13.75 -1.89
N PRO A 170 16.64 -13.43 -0.69
CA PRO A 170 15.82 -13.17 0.48
C PRO A 170 15.01 -11.87 0.36
N ILE A 171 13.80 -11.88 0.94
CA ILE A 171 12.91 -10.71 1.02
C ILE A 171 12.53 -10.45 2.47
N ILE A 172 12.55 -9.18 2.89
CA ILE A 172 11.93 -8.75 4.14
C ILE A 172 10.50 -8.25 3.85
N ALA A 173 9.51 -8.92 4.45
CA ALA A 173 8.11 -8.53 4.40
C ALA A 173 7.85 -7.35 5.35
N VAL A 174 8.07 -6.13 4.89
CA VAL A 174 7.82 -4.92 5.68
C VAL A 174 6.33 -4.81 6.05
N ASN A 175 5.44 -5.28 5.18
CA ASN A 175 4.01 -5.36 5.48
C ASN A 175 3.70 -6.08 6.81
N ASP A 176 4.54 -7.04 7.23
CA ASP A 176 4.28 -7.89 8.39
C ASP A 176 4.81 -7.27 9.71
N ALA A 177 5.53 -6.15 9.67
CA ALA A 177 5.91 -5.40 10.85
C ALA A 177 4.67 -4.85 11.58
N GLN A 178 4.65 -4.92 12.92
CA GLN A 178 3.52 -4.42 13.72
C GLN A 178 3.35 -2.91 13.56
N THR A 179 4.45 -2.16 13.54
CA THR A 179 4.44 -0.70 13.30
C THR A 179 4.02 -0.34 11.87
N LYS A 180 3.97 -1.30 10.95
CA LYS A 180 3.42 -1.12 9.61
C LYS A 180 1.93 -1.48 9.60
N HIS A 181 1.55 -2.74 9.72
CA HIS A 181 0.18 -3.15 9.39
C HIS A 181 -0.88 -2.70 10.41
N PHE A 182 -0.55 -2.51 11.70
CA PHE A 182 -1.50 -1.95 12.66
C PHE A 182 -1.85 -0.49 12.35
N PHE A 183 -1.00 0.24 11.65
CA PHE A 183 -1.17 1.67 11.42
C PHE A 183 -1.46 1.99 9.95
N ASP A 184 -0.60 1.61 9.05
CA ASP A 184 -0.73 1.80 7.61
C ASP A 184 -1.99 1.11 7.07
N ASN A 185 -2.05 -0.22 7.16
CA ASN A 185 -3.18 -0.98 6.63
C ASN A 185 -4.50 -0.61 7.34
N ARG A 186 -4.48 -0.36 8.65
CA ARG A 186 -5.69 -0.06 9.41
C ARG A 186 -6.10 1.41 9.30
N TYR A 187 -5.26 2.33 9.77
CA TYR A 187 -5.62 3.75 9.85
C TYR A 187 -5.39 4.47 8.53
N GLY A 188 -4.30 4.14 7.82
CA GLY A 188 -3.97 4.71 6.52
C GLY A 188 -5.00 4.37 5.47
N THR A 189 -5.23 3.08 5.23
CA THR A 189 -6.23 2.61 4.25
C THR A 189 -7.63 3.08 4.62
N GLY A 190 -8.01 2.99 5.90
CA GLY A 190 -9.35 3.42 6.33
C GLY A 190 -9.64 4.89 6.02
N GLN A 191 -8.70 5.79 6.34
CA GLN A 191 -8.87 7.22 6.08
C GLN A 191 -8.79 7.54 4.59
N SER A 192 -7.77 7.07 3.90
CA SER A 192 -7.54 7.41 2.50
C SER A 192 -8.60 6.86 1.54
N THR A 193 -9.17 5.69 1.85
CA THR A 193 -10.31 5.14 1.09
C THR A 193 -11.54 6.02 1.21
N MET A 194 -11.89 6.46 2.42
CA MET A 194 -13.00 7.39 2.63
C MET A 194 -12.76 8.72 1.91
N ASP A 195 -11.55 9.26 1.97
CA ASP A 195 -11.16 10.47 1.25
C ASP A 195 -11.34 10.31 -0.28
N GLY A 196 -10.89 9.18 -0.84
CA GLY A 196 -11.05 8.88 -2.27
C GLY A 196 -12.52 8.78 -2.70
N ILE A 197 -13.35 8.10 -1.91
CA ILE A 197 -14.80 7.99 -2.19
C ILE A 197 -15.47 9.36 -2.15
N ILE A 198 -15.17 10.17 -1.14
CA ILE A 198 -15.77 11.50 -0.98
C ILE A 198 -15.34 12.44 -2.11
N ARG A 199 -14.05 12.50 -2.44
CA ARG A 199 -13.54 13.33 -3.55
C ARG A 199 -14.14 12.93 -4.88
N ALA A 200 -14.19 11.63 -5.18
CA ALA A 200 -14.73 11.14 -6.45
C ALA A 200 -16.23 11.41 -6.58
N THR A 201 -17.01 11.29 -5.50
CA THR A 201 -18.47 11.23 -5.59
C THR A 201 -19.19 12.41 -4.95
N ASN A 202 -18.63 13.06 -3.94
CA ASN A 202 -19.31 14.03 -3.06
C ASN A 202 -20.61 13.48 -2.46
N ARG A 203 -20.69 12.16 -2.20
CA ARG A 203 -21.88 11.51 -1.61
C ARG A 203 -21.87 11.67 -0.09
N LEU A 204 -23.05 11.89 0.47
CA LEU A 204 -23.24 11.82 1.91
C LEU A 204 -23.10 10.35 2.36
N ILE A 205 -22.20 10.11 3.31
CA ILE A 205 -21.93 8.78 3.84
C ILE A 205 -22.94 8.42 4.92
N ALA A 206 -23.35 9.40 5.74
CA ALA A 206 -24.31 9.18 6.82
C ALA A 206 -25.63 8.61 6.31
N GLY A 207 -26.10 7.56 6.98
CA GLY A 207 -27.33 6.84 6.62
C GLY A 207 -27.19 5.84 5.49
N SER A 208 -26.07 5.84 4.72
CA SER A 208 -25.86 4.85 3.66
C SER A 208 -25.55 3.45 4.22
N ILE A 209 -25.96 2.42 3.50
CA ILE A 209 -25.51 1.04 3.75
C ILE A 209 -24.16 0.86 3.05
N PHE A 210 -23.11 0.76 3.85
CA PHE A 210 -21.73 0.70 3.40
C PHE A 210 -21.20 -0.73 3.53
N VAL A 211 -21.07 -1.43 2.41
CA VAL A 211 -20.63 -2.83 2.35
C VAL A 211 -19.13 -2.89 2.19
N ILE A 212 -18.46 -3.62 3.07
CA ILE A 212 -17.01 -3.85 3.05
C ILE A 212 -16.78 -5.34 2.84
N ALA A 213 -16.15 -5.70 1.73
CA ALA A 213 -15.74 -7.06 1.46
C ALA A 213 -14.32 -7.31 1.95
N GLY A 214 -14.20 -8.08 3.03
CA GLY A 214 -12.95 -8.37 3.74
C GLY A 214 -12.85 -7.65 5.08
N TYR A 215 -12.43 -8.38 6.14
CA TYR A 215 -12.25 -7.85 7.50
C TYR A 215 -10.84 -8.08 8.04
N GLY A 216 -9.84 -7.98 7.17
CA GLY A 216 -8.43 -7.84 7.53
C GLY A 216 -8.14 -6.45 8.12
N TRP A 217 -6.88 -6.11 8.31
CA TRP A 217 -6.49 -4.81 8.89
C TRP A 217 -7.08 -3.62 8.13
N CYS A 218 -7.04 -3.65 6.80
CA CYS A 218 -7.62 -2.59 5.97
C CYS A 218 -9.15 -2.50 6.13
N GLY A 219 -9.85 -3.66 6.07
CA GLY A 219 -11.31 -3.70 6.23
C GLY A 219 -11.78 -3.20 7.59
N ARG A 220 -11.09 -3.57 8.68
CA ARG A 220 -11.35 -3.06 10.04
C ARG A 220 -11.20 -1.54 10.11
N GLY A 221 -10.12 -1.01 9.55
CA GLY A 221 -9.88 0.43 9.54
C GLY A 221 -10.94 1.19 8.75
N LEU A 222 -11.35 0.64 7.60
CA LEU A 222 -12.39 1.22 6.77
C LEU A 222 -13.77 1.16 7.46
N ALA A 223 -14.13 0.03 8.07
CA ALA A 223 -15.37 -0.14 8.81
C ALA A 223 -15.50 0.89 9.95
N MET A 224 -14.43 1.07 10.72
CA MET A 224 -14.38 2.07 11.78
C MET A 224 -14.58 3.50 11.24
N ARG A 225 -13.96 3.86 10.11
CA ARG A 225 -14.10 5.20 9.52
C ARG A 225 -15.48 5.42 8.93
N ALA A 226 -16.03 4.45 8.21
CA ALA A 226 -17.37 4.53 7.63
C ALA A 226 -18.43 4.67 8.74
N LYS A 227 -18.36 3.87 9.83
CA LYS A 227 -19.22 3.98 11.00
C LYS A 227 -19.09 5.36 11.67
N GLY A 228 -17.86 5.86 11.83
CA GLY A 228 -17.59 7.19 12.39
C GLY A 228 -18.18 8.33 11.57
N MET A 229 -18.42 8.12 10.27
CA MET A 229 -19.10 9.06 9.37
C MET A 229 -20.61 8.81 9.28
N GLY A 230 -21.16 7.96 10.14
CA GLY A 230 -22.60 7.70 10.23
C GLY A 230 -23.17 6.68 9.25
N ALA A 231 -22.32 5.87 8.60
CA ALA A 231 -22.78 4.78 7.75
C ALA A 231 -23.32 3.60 8.57
N ASN A 232 -24.26 2.85 7.98
CA ASN A 232 -24.67 1.53 8.42
C ASN A 232 -23.74 0.50 7.76
N VAL A 233 -22.75 0.02 8.51
CA VAL A 233 -21.68 -0.84 7.97
C VAL A 233 -22.14 -2.30 7.94
N VAL A 234 -21.96 -2.93 6.78
CA VAL A 234 -22.11 -4.36 6.54
C VAL A 234 -20.77 -4.93 6.10
N VAL A 235 -20.34 -6.02 6.71
CA VAL A 235 -19.12 -6.75 6.37
C VAL A 235 -19.47 -8.05 5.67
N THR A 236 -18.74 -8.37 4.60
CA THR A 236 -18.75 -9.70 3.99
C THR A 236 -17.36 -10.32 4.16
N GLU A 237 -17.29 -11.54 4.71
CA GLU A 237 -16.03 -12.21 5.04
C GLU A 237 -16.21 -13.73 4.89
N ILE A 238 -15.12 -14.44 4.58
CA ILE A 238 -15.09 -15.91 4.45
C ILE A 238 -14.47 -16.60 5.68
N ASP A 239 -13.65 -15.87 6.42
CA ASP A 239 -12.97 -16.36 7.62
C ASP A 239 -13.93 -16.26 8.82
N PRO A 240 -14.28 -17.40 9.47
CA PRO A 240 -15.22 -17.39 10.61
C PRO A 240 -14.73 -16.54 11.78
N LEU A 241 -13.40 -16.53 12.04
CA LEU A 241 -12.84 -15.77 13.16
C LEU A 241 -12.95 -14.27 12.92
N LYS A 242 -12.60 -13.79 11.73
CA LYS A 242 -12.76 -12.39 11.36
C LYS A 242 -14.23 -11.98 11.31
N SER A 243 -15.12 -12.89 10.91
CA SER A 243 -16.57 -12.66 10.92
C SER A 243 -17.10 -12.46 12.34
N ILE A 244 -16.69 -13.30 13.30
CA ILE A 244 -17.05 -13.14 14.71
C ILE A 244 -16.51 -11.82 15.26
N GLU A 245 -15.27 -11.47 14.94
CA GLU A 245 -14.66 -10.20 15.34
C GLU A 245 -15.47 -9.01 14.80
N ALA A 246 -15.86 -9.02 13.53
CA ALA A 246 -16.70 -7.98 12.96
C ALA A 246 -18.05 -7.83 13.68
N VAL A 247 -18.68 -8.95 14.06
CA VAL A 247 -19.93 -8.95 14.86
C VAL A 247 -19.68 -8.33 16.24
N MET A 248 -18.59 -8.70 16.92
CA MET A 248 -18.23 -8.16 18.25
C MET A 248 -17.88 -6.66 18.18
N ASP A 249 -17.33 -6.17 17.07
CA ASP A 249 -17.10 -4.74 16.81
C ASP A 249 -18.41 -3.98 16.48
N GLY A 250 -19.56 -4.70 16.44
CA GLY A 250 -20.89 -4.12 16.26
C GLY A 250 -21.24 -3.83 14.80
N TYR A 251 -20.78 -4.66 13.87
CA TYR A 251 -21.16 -4.63 12.45
C TYR A 251 -22.09 -5.77 12.10
N GLN A 252 -22.94 -5.56 11.09
CA GLN A 252 -23.69 -6.64 10.47
C GLN A 252 -22.73 -7.47 9.59
N VAL A 253 -22.85 -8.80 9.65
CA VAL A 253 -22.11 -9.71 8.79
C VAL A 253 -23.11 -10.54 7.99
N MET A 254 -22.91 -10.62 6.67
CA MET A 254 -23.75 -11.42 5.79
C MET A 254 -23.01 -11.81 4.50
N PRO A 255 -23.48 -12.82 3.75
CA PRO A 255 -22.95 -13.12 2.43
C PRO A 255 -23.07 -11.95 1.45
N MET A 256 -22.13 -11.82 0.49
CA MET A 256 -22.18 -10.78 -0.52
C MET A 256 -23.48 -10.80 -1.35
N ALA A 257 -24.06 -11.99 -1.58
CA ALA A 257 -25.33 -12.12 -2.32
C ALA A 257 -26.49 -11.37 -1.63
N ASP A 258 -26.50 -11.32 -0.30
CA ASP A 258 -27.51 -10.59 0.48
C ASP A 258 -27.14 -9.11 0.59
N ALA A 259 -25.88 -8.81 0.88
CA ALA A 259 -25.36 -7.45 0.96
C ALA A 259 -25.56 -6.67 -0.35
N ALA A 260 -25.41 -7.34 -1.51
CA ALA A 260 -25.62 -6.74 -2.82
C ALA A 260 -27.02 -6.17 -3.04
N ARG A 261 -28.05 -6.70 -2.37
CA ARG A 261 -29.44 -6.23 -2.49
C ARG A 261 -29.72 -4.95 -1.72
N ILE A 262 -28.95 -4.71 -0.65
CA ILE A 262 -29.22 -3.63 0.30
C ILE A 262 -28.17 -2.52 0.29
N GLY A 263 -26.96 -2.79 -0.23
CA GLY A 263 -25.81 -1.87 -0.22
C GLY A 263 -26.02 -0.65 -1.12
N ASP A 264 -25.51 0.50 -0.68
CA ASP A 264 -25.43 1.74 -1.45
C ASP A 264 -24.01 1.98 -1.95
N ILE A 265 -23.01 1.65 -1.11
CA ILE A 265 -21.59 1.79 -1.41
C ILE A 265 -20.90 0.47 -1.08
N PHE A 266 -20.12 -0.05 -2.01
CA PHE A 266 -19.37 -1.30 -1.88
C PHE A 266 -17.87 -1.03 -2.03
N VAL A 267 -17.09 -1.54 -1.09
CA VAL A 267 -15.61 -1.46 -1.14
C VAL A 267 -15.03 -2.85 -0.98
N THR A 268 -14.26 -3.29 -1.95
CA THR A 268 -13.50 -4.54 -1.86
C THR A 268 -12.10 -4.29 -1.29
N VAL A 269 -11.64 -5.19 -0.42
CA VAL A 269 -10.36 -5.06 0.31
C VAL A 269 -9.84 -6.42 0.76
N THR A 270 -10.03 -7.44 -0.08
CA THR A 270 -9.71 -8.85 0.24
C THR A 270 -8.33 -9.28 -0.25
N GLY A 271 -7.84 -8.68 -1.33
CA GLY A 271 -6.66 -9.16 -2.06
C GLY A 271 -6.93 -10.41 -2.93
N ASP A 272 -8.19 -10.83 -3.07
CA ASP A 272 -8.62 -11.97 -3.87
C ASP A 272 -9.22 -11.51 -5.22
N ILE A 273 -9.64 -12.42 -6.06
CA ILE A 273 -10.21 -12.13 -7.38
C ILE A 273 -11.73 -12.26 -7.37
N LYS A 274 -12.40 -11.43 -8.19
CA LYS A 274 -13.85 -11.55 -8.48
C LYS A 274 -14.73 -11.64 -7.24
N VAL A 275 -14.48 -10.82 -6.24
CA VAL A 275 -15.27 -10.72 -5.01
C VAL A 275 -16.66 -10.16 -5.32
N VAL A 276 -16.73 -9.13 -6.19
CA VAL A 276 -17.98 -8.63 -6.75
C VAL A 276 -18.14 -9.13 -8.19
N ARG A 277 -19.19 -9.91 -8.43
CA ARG A 277 -19.41 -10.67 -9.68
C ARG A 277 -20.74 -10.29 -10.36
N ALA A 278 -20.98 -10.88 -11.53
CA ALA A 278 -22.19 -10.66 -12.35
C ALA A 278 -23.50 -10.81 -11.57
N GLU A 279 -23.61 -11.85 -10.75
CA GLU A 279 -24.83 -12.09 -9.93
C GLU A 279 -25.10 -10.97 -8.93
N HIS A 280 -24.04 -10.35 -8.40
CA HIS A 280 -24.16 -9.23 -7.47
C HIS A 280 -24.62 -7.96 -8.19
N PHE A 281 -24.04 -7.62 -9.35
CA PHE A 281 -24.47 -6.47 -10.15
C PHE A 281 -25.95 -6.56 -10.59
N ARG A 282 -26.45 -7.78 -10.85
CA ARG A 282 -27.85 -7.99 -11.24
C ARG A 282 -28.86 -7.56 -10.18
N VAL A 283 -28.48 -7.55 -8.91
CA VAL A 283 -29.38 -7.28 -7.78
C VAL A 283 -29.09 -5.97 -7.05
N MET A 284 -27.93 -5.33 -7.30
CA MET A 284 -27.57 -4.04 -6.70
C MET A 284 -28.64 -2.98 -6.98
N LYS A 285 -28.76 -2.02 -6.08
CA LYS A 285 -29.64 -0.84 -6.24
C LYS A 285 -29.25 -0.01 -7.44
N ASP A 286 -30.20 0.75 -7.96
CA ASP A 286 -29.90 1.82 -8.94
C ASP A 286 -29.01 2.88 -8.30
N GLY A 287 -27.95 3.25 -9.00
CA GLY A 287 -26.97 4.22 -8.53
C GLY A 287 -25.97 3.67 -7.50
N ALA A 288 -25.92 2.36 -7.27
CA ALA A 288 -24.93 1.74 -6.40
C ALA A 288 -23.49 2.15 -6.82
N ILE A 289 -22.64 2.41 -5.82
CA ILE A 289 -21.23 2.76 -6.00
C ILE A 289 -20.39 1.55 -5.62
N VAL A 290 -19.47 1.17 -6.50
CA VAL A 290 -18.56 0.04 -6.26
C VAL A 290 -17.13 0.52 -6.47
N CYS A 291 -16.26 0.30 -5.51
CA CYS A 291 -14.85 0.64 -5.60
C CYS A 291 -13.97 -0.40 -4.92
N ASN A 292 -12.69 -0.30 -5.16
CA ASN A 292 -11.67 -1.18 -4.63
C ASN A 292 -10.61 -0.38 -3.86
N THR A 293 -10.12 -0.95 -2.78
CA THR A 293 -8.95 -0.47 -2.05
C THR A 293 -7.95 -1.61 -1.80
N GLY A 294 -8.16 -2.78 -2.42
CA GLY A 294 -7.14 -3.82 -2.57
C GLY A 294 -6.13 -3.45 -3.65
N HIS A 295 -4.95 -4.04 -3.59
CA HIS A 295 -3.80 -3.62 -4.41
C HIS A 295 -4.04 -3.71 -5.92
N PHE A 296 -4.65 -4.79 -6.41
CA PHE A 296 -4.93 -5.01 -7.83
C PHE A 296 -6.41 -4.78 -8.18
N ASN A 297 -6.70 -4.41 -9.42
CA ASN A 297 -8.04 -4.18 -9.93
C ASN A 297 -8.78 -5.48 -10.35
N VAL A 298 -8.55 -6.57 -9.64
CA VAL A 298 -9.10 -7.90 -9.95
C VAL A 298 -10.25 -8.32 -9.04
N GLU A 299 -10.48 -7.58 -7.94
CA GLU A 299 -11.52 -7.91 -6.96
C GLU A 299 -12.93 -7.65 -7.49
N ILE A 300 -13.09 -6.72 -8.43
CA ILE A 300 -14.34 -6.40 -9.10
C ILE A 300 -14.32 -7.02 -10.50
N ASP A 301 -15.26 -7.88 -10.85
CA ASP A 301 -15.37 -8.49 -12.19
C ASP A 301 -15.89 -7.46 -13.21
N LEU A 302 -15.00 -6.54 -13.59
CA LEU A 302 -15.30 -5.48 -14.56
C LEU A 302 -15.58 -6.05 -15.95
N GLU A 303 -14.99 -7.19 -16.31
CA GLU A 303 -15.26 -7.88 -17.58
C GLU A 303 -16.70 -8.35 -17.65
N ALA A 304 -17.21 -8.95 -16.56
CA ALA A 304 -18.60 -9.36 -16.48
C ALA A 304 -19.55 -8.17 -16.54
N LEU A 305 -19.22 -7.07 -15.83
CA LEU A 305 -20.02 -5.84 -15.86
C LEU A 305 -20.01 -5.21 -17.25
N ASP A 306 -18.88 -5.24 -17.93
CA ASP A 306 -18.74 -4.72 -19.29
C ASP A 306 -19.57 -5.51 -20.31
N LYS A 307 -19.62 -6.85 -20.17
CA LYS A 307 -20.49 -7.72 -20.98
C LYS A 307 -21.98 -7.52 -20.70
N MET A 308 -22.35 -7.11 -19.49
CA MET A 308 -23.75 -6.89 -19.08
C MET A 308 -24.29 -5.50 -19.43
N LYS A 309 -23.42 -4.53 -19.70
CA LYS A 309 -23.83 -3.14 -19.91
C LYS A 309 -24.62 -2.93 -21.18
N LYS A 310 -25.60 -2.02 -21.13
CA LYS A 310 -26.21 -1.40 -22.33
C LYS A 310 -25.39 -0.17 -22.76
N LYS A 311 -24.84 0.59 -21.78
CA LYS A 311 -24.07 1.80 -22.01
C LYS A 311 -23.03 1.97 -20.91
N LYS A 312 -21.85 2.53 -21.27
CA LYS A 312 -20.81 2.99 -20.33
C LYS A 312 -20.46 4.44 -20.65
N ARG A 313 -20.25 5.27 -19.63
CA ARG A 313 -19.75 6.65 -19.79
C ARG A 313 -18.97 7.09 -18.55
N LEU A 314 -18.00 7.94 -18.75
CA LEU A 314 -17.39 8.71 -17.67
C LEU A 314 -18.34 9.83 -17.28
N ILE A 315 -18.90 9.80 -16.06
CA ILE A 315 -19.88 10.80 -15.60
C ILE A 315 -19.24 11.89 -14.74
N ARG A 316 -18.14 11.55 -14.06
CA ARG A 316 -17.26 12.46 -13.31
C ARG A 316 -15.83 11.95 -13.42
N GLU A 317 -14.87 12.80 -13.12
CA GLU A 317 -13.49 12.34 -12.90
C GLU A 317 -13.51 11.18 -11.89
N PHE A 318 -12.87 10.06 -12.24
CA PHE A 318 -12.83 8.80 -11.47
C PHE A 318 -14.17 8.07 -11.28
N VAL A 319 -15.27 8.43 -11.97
CA VAL A 319 -16.57 7.73 -11.86
C VAL A 319 -17.05 7.28 -13.23
N GLU A 320 -17.04 5.96 -13.47
CA GLU A 320 -17.60 5.33 -14.66
C GLU A 320 -19.01 4.78 -14.37
N GLU A 321 -20.01 5.28 -15.08
CA GLU A 321 -21.40 4.81 -14.98
C GLU A 321 -21.68 3.72 -16.01
N PHE A 322 -22.09 2.54 -15.54
CA PHE A 322 -22.52 1.42 -16.34
C PHE A 322 -24.06 1.32 -16.25
N THR A 323 -24.76 1.53 -17.36
CA THR A 323 -26.21 1.34 -17.45
C THR A 323 -26.50 -0.11 -17.85
N LEU A 324 -27.25 -0.84 -17.03
CA LEU A 324 -27.69 -2.21 -17.31
C LEU A 324 -28.92 -2.24 -18.25
N PRO A 325 -29.28 -3.38 -18.86
CA PRO A 325 -30.42 -3.51 -19.77
C PRO A 325 -31.76 -3.09 -19.15
N ASN A 326 -31.95 -3.29 -17.84
CA ASN A 326 -33.13 -2.88 -17.10
C ASN A 326 -33.16 -1.38 -16.69
N GLY A 327 -32.18 -0.60 -17.14
CA GLY A 327 -32.06 0.83 -16.86
C GLY A 327 -31.31 1.19 -15.58
N ARG A 328 -31.06 0.25 -14.67
CA ARG A 328 -30.30 0.51 -13.44
C ARG A 328 -28.84 0.87 -13.77
N LYS A 329 -28.26 1.68 -12.92
CA LYS A 329 -26.90 2.22 -13.06
C LYS A 329 -26.02 1.70 -11.95
N ILE A 330 -24.83 1.26 -12.31
CA ILE A 330 -23.75 0.89 -11.38
C ILE A 330 -22.58 1.86 -11.64
N ASN A 331 -22.06 2.47 -10.59
CA ASN A 331 -20.97 3.43 -10.67
C ASN A 331 -19.69 2.79 -10.16
N ILE A 332 -18.69 2.65 -11.02
CA ILE A 332 -17.37 2.13 -10.68
C ILE A 332 -16.42 3.32 -10.44
N LEU A 333 -15.73 3.31 -9.30
CA LEU A 333 -14.75 4.34 -9.00
C LEU A 333 -13.33 3.89 -9.38
N GLY A 334 -12.53 4.82 -9.89
CA GLY A 334 -11.10 4.63 -10.15
C GLY A 334 -10.79 3.43 -11.05
N GLU A 335 -11.67 3.10 -12.00
CA GLU A 335 -11.51 1.94 -12.90
C GLU A 335 -11.35 0.61 -12.14
N GLY A 336 -11.89 0.49 -10.92
CA GLY A 336 -11.70 -0.66 -10.04
C GLY A 336 -10.31 -0.77 -9.42
N ARG A 337 -9.44 0.23 -9.59
CA ARG A 337 -8.11 0.32 -8.95
C ARG A 337 -8.22 0.93 -7.56
N LEU A 338 -7.10 1.03 -6.85
CA LEU A 338 -7.02 1.64 -5.51
C LEU A 338 -7.61 3.05 -5.51
N ILE A 339 -8.81 3.21 -4.95
CA ILE A 339 -9.52 4.50 -4.96
C ILE A 339 -8.79 5.57 -4.14
N ASN A 340 -8.10 5.17 -3.08
CA ASN A 340 -7.33 6.03 -2.20
C ASN A 340 -6.13 6.72 -2.89
N LEU A 341 -5.61 6.13 -3.96
CA LEU A 341 -4.49 6.67 -4.76
C LEU A 341 -4.97 7.23 -6.10
N ALA A 342 -6.03 6.65 -6.67
CA ALA A 342 -6.58 7.14 -7.92
C ALA A 342 -7.21 8.53 -7.76
N ALA A 343 -8.06 8.72 -6.74
CA ALA A 343 -8.85 9.93 -6.52
C ALA A 343 -8.44 10.75 -5.29
N ALA A 344 -7.51 10.27 -4.45
CA ALA A 344 -7.03 10.98 -3.27
C ALA A 344 -5.50 11.02 -3.18
N GLU A 345 -4.98 11.48 -2.05
CA GLU A 345 -3.55 11.69 -1.83
C GLU A 345 -2.78 10.42 -1.42
N GLY A 346 -3.48 9.31 -1.14
CA GLY A 346 -2.92 8.12 -0.52
C GLY A 346 -2.95 8.19 1.01
N HIS A 347 -2.12 7.38 1.66
CA HIS A 347 -2.08 7.30 3.12
C HIS A 347 -1.44 8.56 3.74
N PRO A 348 -1.92 9.00 4.93
CA PRO A 348 -1.35 10.16 5.62
C PRO A 348 0.13 9.99 5.96
N SER A 349 0.91 11.05 5.80
CA SER A 349 2.37 11.05 6.03
C SER A 349 2.76 10.56 7.43
N SER A 350 1.95 10.86 8.46
CA SER A 350 2.21 10.43 9.83
C SER A 350 2.11 8.92 10.04
N VAL A 351 1.40 8.22 9.17
CA VAL A 351 1.30 6.75 9.13
C VAL A 351 2.45 6.18 8.32
N MET A 352 2.69 6.72 7.12
CA MET A 352 3.78 6.29 6.25
C MET A 352 5.17 6.52 6.84
N ASP A 353 5.29 7.42 7.81
CA ASP A 353 6.50 7.64 8.60
C ASP A 353 7.06 6.34 9.21
N MET A 354 6.18 5.49 9.77
CA MET A 354 6.60 4.20 10.34
C MET A 354 6.81 3.12 9.27
N SER A 355 5.95 3.04 8.26
CA SER A 355 6.10 2.10 7.14
C SER A 355 7.44 2.32 6.44
N PHE A 356 7.77 3.57 6.14
CA PHE A 356 9.00 3.89 5.43
C PHE A 356 10.25 3.91 6.32
N ALA A 357 10.10 4.07 7.64
CA ALA A 357 11.15 3.76 8.60
C ALA A 357 11.50 2.26 8.56
N ASN A 358 10.49 1.38 8.51
CA ASN A 358 10.69 -0.07 8.32
C ASN A 358 11.41 -0.37 7.01
N GLN A 359 11.01 0.25 5.89
CA GLN A 359 11.68 0.08 4.60
C GLN A 359 13.17 0.47 4.67
N ALA A 360 13.47 1.64 5.21
CA ALA A 360 14.84 2.15 5.27
C ALA A 360 15.74 1.26 6.16
N LEU A 361 15.24 0.87 7.34
CA LEU A 361 16.00 0.03 8.28
C LEU A 361 16.09 -1.43 7.79
N SER A 362 15.07 -1.95 7.12
CA SER A 362 15.12 -3.27 6.51
C SER A 362 16.11 -3.33 5.34
N ALA A 363 16.25 -2.26 4.56
CA ALA A 363 17.28 -2.18 3.53
C ALA A 363 18.69 -2.21 4.13
N GLU A 364 18.93 -1.48 5.23
CA GLU A 364 20.20 -1.52 5.98
C GLU A 364 20.46 -2.93 6.57
N PHE A 365 19.43 -3.55 7.16
CA PHE A 365 19.51 -4.92 7.70
C PHE A 365 19.84 -5.93 6.61
N MET A 366 19.15 -5.87 5.47
CA MET A 366 19.38 -6.75 4.32
C MET A 366 20.82 -6.68 3.84
N LEU A 367 21.39 -5.48 3.68
CA LEU A 367 22.76 -5.31 3.24
C LEU A 367 23.77 -5.98 4.20
N ARG A 368 23.50 -5.93 5.51
CA ARG A 368 24.39 -6.50 6.53
C ARG A 368 24.28 -8.01 6.67
N ASN A 369 23.09 -8.58 6.38
CA ASN A 369 22.76 -9.96 6.75
C ASN A 369 22.45 -10.88 5.56
N SER A 370 22.35 -10.36 4.33
CA SER A 370 21.94 -11.14 3.14
C SER A 370 22.75 -12.42 2.94
N ALA A 371 24.03 -12.42 3.27
CA ALA A 371 24.91 -13.61 3.11
C ALA A 371 24.53 -14.77 4.04
N THR A 372 23.74 -14.53 5.08
CA THR A 372 23.29 -15.56 6.07
C THR A 372 21.82 -15.94 5.91
N LEU A 373 21.10 -15.28 5.01
CA LEU A 373 19.68 -15.53 4.77
C LEU A 373 19.52 -16.47 3.56
N GLU A 374 18.61 -17.41 3.70
CA GLU A 374 18.16 -18.25 2.58
C GLU A 374 17.19 -17.48 1.67
N ASN A 375 16.89 -18.03 0.49
CA ASN A 375 15.95 -17.46 -0.47
C ASN A 375 14.51 -17.65 0.00
N ASP A 376 14.12 -16.90 1.03
CA ASP A 376 12.81 -16.96 1.67
C ASP A 376 12.27 -15.57 2.01
N VAL A 377 11.06 -15.51 2.55
CA VAL A 377 10.38 -14.27 2.98
C VAL A 377 10.41 -14.17 4.50
N TYR A 378 11.12 -13.18 5.00
CA TYR A 378 11.34 -12.96 6.43
C TYR A 378 10.51 -11.79 6.94
N SER A 379 10.09 -11.85 8.19
CA SER A 379 9.52 -10.69 8.88
C SER A 379 10.60 -9.66 9.21
N VAL A 380 10.21 -8.41 9.41
CA VAL A 380 11.10 -7.37 9.97
C VAL A 380 11.59 -7.83 11.35
N PRO A 381 12.90 -7.75 11.65
CA PRO A 381 13.41 -8.05 12.98
C PRO A 381 12.70 -7.27 14.08
N GLN A 382 12.36 -7.95 15.18
CA GLN A 382 11.56 -7.38 16.27
C GLN A 382 12.20 -6.16 16.95
N ASP A 383 13.52 -6.11 16.98
CA ASP A 383 14.27 -4.95 17.51
C ASP A 383 14.11 -3.71 16.64
N ILE A 384 14.07 -3.86 15.31
CA ILE A 384 13.79 -2.77 14.35
C ILE A 384 12.37 -2.25 14.56
N ASP A 385 11.38 -3.14 14.60
CA ASP A 385 9.97 -2.78 14.76
C ASP A 385 9.72 -2.06 16.11
N THR A 386 10.31 -2.58 17.19
CA THR A 386 10.26 -1.97 18.53
C THR A 386 10.95 -0.60 18.57
N GLU A 387 12.09 -0.46 17.92
CA GLU A 387 12.83 0.82 17.84
C GLU A 387 12.01 1.89 17.11
N ILE A 388 11.36 1.54 16.00
CA ILE A 388 10.47 2.46 15.26
C ILE A 388 9.31 2.93 16.14
N ALA A 389 8.67 2.03 16.87
CA ALA A 389 7.60 2.38 17.82
C ALA A 389 8.11 3.37 18.89
N ARG A 390 9.29 3.11 19.44
CA ARG A 390 9.93 3.98 20.44
C ARG A 390 10.26 5.36 19.88
N LEU A 391 10.83 5.42 18.69
CA LEU A 391 11.13 6.68 18.01
C LEU A 391 9.85 7.49 17.73
N LYS A 392 8.77 6.79 17.33
CA LYS A 392 7.47 7.45 17.08
C LYS A 392 6.88 8.04 18.36
N LEU A 393 6.84 7.30 19.46
CA LEU A 393 6.38 7.80 20.76
C LEU A 393 7.20 9.01 21.22
N ASN A 394 8.52 8.93 21.10
CA ASN A 394 9.42 10.04 21.45
C ASN A 394 9.11 11.29 20.59
N ALA A 395 8.92 11.12 19.29
CA ALA A 395 8.59 12.23 18.38
C ALA A 395 7.22 12.86 18.69
N MET A 396 6.28 12.07 19.23
CA MET A 396 4.97 12.54 19.70
C MET A 396 5.00 13.16 21.11
N GLY A 397 6.15 13.12 21.80
CA GLY A 397 6.26 13.57 23.20
C GLY A 397 5.55 12.65 24.21
N VAL A 398 5.21 11.41 23.80
CA VAL A 398 4.51 10.44 24.66
C VAL A 398 5.50 9.67 25.50
N LYS A 399 5.27 9.64 26.81
CA LYS A 399 6.02 8.83 27.78
C LYS A 399 5.19 7.63 28.18
N ILE A 400 5.84 6.47 28.29
CA ILE A 400 5.23 5.23 28.75
C ILE A 400 5.94 4.73 30.02
N ASP A 401 5.28 3.83 30.75
CA ASP A 401 5.83 3.20 31.95
C ASP A 401 7.06 2.32 31.66
N LYS A 402 7.84 2.10 32.69
CA LYS A 402 9.00 1.21 32.66
C LYS A 402 8.84 0.15 33.76
N LEU A 403 9.12 -1.08 33.40
CA LEU A 403 9.13 -2.17 34.40
C LEU A 403 10.16 -1.89 35.49
N THR A 404 9.75 -2.07 36.74
CA THR A 404 10.67 -2.08 37.89
C THR A 404 11.58 -3.33 37.81
N PRO A 405 12.72 -3.35 38.54
CA PRO A 405 13.56 -4.55 38.62
C PRO A 405 12.81 -5.80 39.10
N GLU A 406 11.88 -5.62 40.04
CA GLU A 406 11.04 -6.69 40.58
C GLU A 406 10.08 -7.24 39.51
N GLN A 407 9.40 -6.36 38.77
CA GLN A 407 8.53 -6.75 37.65
C GLN A 407 9.29 -7.48 36.55
N LYS A 408 10.51 -7.03 36.21
CA LYS A 408 11.37 -7.73 35.25
C LYS A 408 11.76 -9.13 35.73
N LYS A 409 12.09 -9.27 37.01
CA LYS A 409 12.41 -10.58 37.62
C LYS A 409 11.19 -11.50 37.58
N TYR A 410 10.02 -11.01 37.95
CA TYR A 410 8.76 -11.76 37.89
C TYR A 410 8.47 -12.30 36.50
N LEU A 411 8.50 -11.41 35.50
CA LEU A 411 8.22 -11.79 34.10
C LEU A 411 9.27 -12.75 33.49
N ALA A 412 10.47 -12.81 34.04
CA ALA A 412 11.52 -13.75 33.63
C ALA A 412 11.56 -15.06 34.46
N SER A 413 10.66 -15.20 35.44
CA SER A 413 10.58 -16.35 36.32
C SER A 413 9.28 -17.12 36.09
N TRP A 414 9.34 -18.44 36.21
CA TRP A 414 8.19 -19.36 36.29
C TRP A 414 7.79 -19.74 37.70
N GLU A 415 8.61 -19.39 38.72
CA GLU A 415 8.49 -19.84 40.11
C GLU A 415 7.43 -19.08 40.89
N MET A 416 7.05 -17.88 40.45
CA MET A 416 6.05 -17.06 41.13
C MET A 416 4.75 -17.09 40.34
N GLY A 417 3.74 -17.71 40.87
CA GLY A 417 2.37 -17.81 40.41
C GLY A 417 1.39 -17.89 41.57
N THR A 418 0.10 -17.73 41.32
CA THR A 418 -1.00 -17.96 42.29
C THR A 418 -1.58 -19.33 42.13
#